data_e213fc224d4236d3ac4bfa14781726b9
#
_entry.id   e213fc224d4236d3ac4bfa14781726b9
#
_cell.length_a   1.000
_cell.length_b   1.000
_cell.length_c   1.000
_cell.angle_alpha   90.00
_cell.angle_beta   90.00
_cell.angle_gamma   90.00
#
_symmetry.space_group_name_H-M   'P 1'
#
loop_
_entity.id
_entity.type
_entity.pdbx_description
1 polymer ?
#
loop_
_entity_poly.entity_id
_entity_poly.type
_entity_poly.pdbx_seq_one_letter_code
_entity_poly.pdbx_strand_id
1 'polypeptide(L)'
;LSLGLEVGDVVEVQGPKTTYGTTVELVDVTVLSITKSLVKVEEGPTDAIAKEGGEFSVKLTYKGEGVLVSIPEESNWISLVSMDYKAGTPTKINPTPSDTVIVKFRADANVLGDRPGSVVFESKSGSKGSTVEYAISQKGSIIDANAKTINEAEDGETQYRLTGYISKVANTTYGNIYITDATGEVYVYGVLNNGKSKEWEKLGINEGDIVTVVGPKTSYKGSPQMKNVEVESFKAVKDITTAEF
;
A
#
# COMPACT_ATOMS: atom_id res chain seq x y z
N LEU A 1 30.61 25.96 5.81
CA LEU A 1 29.40 26.57 6.43
C LEU A 1 28.26 25.58 6.25
N SER A 2 27.66 25.10 7.35
CA SER A 2 26.46 24.31 7.32
C SER A 2 25.28 25.21 6.92
N LEU A 3 24.52 24.85 5.89
CA LEU A 3 23.33 25.57 5.47
C LEU A 3 22.15 25.37 6.44
N GLY A 4 22.31 24.48 7.45
CA GLY A 4 21.26 24.16 8.43
C GLY A 4 19.99 23.60 7.80
N LEU A 5 20.13 22.84 6.71
CA LEU A 5 18.99 22.22 6.04
C LEU A 5 18.44 21.07 6.88
N GLU A 6 17.12 20.96 6.88
CA GLU A 6 16.36 19.88 7.54
C GLU A 6 15.40 19.25 6.52
N VAL A 7 15.00 18.03 6.79
CA VAL A 7 14.00 17.34 5.95
C VAL A 7 12.68 18.13 5.99
N GLY A 8 12.10 18.39 4.80
CA GLY A 8 10.91 19.21 4.62
C GLY A 8 11.21 20.69 4.24
N ASP A 9 12.46 21.16 4.35
CA ASP A 9 12.83 22.47 3.83
C ASP A 9 12.73 22.50 2.29
N VAL A 10 12.25 23.60 1.75
CA VAL A 10 12.24 23.83 0.30
C VAL A 10 13.48 24.64 -0.06
N VAL A 11 14.30 24.10 -0.96
CA VAL A 11 15.55 24.72 -1.38
C VAL A 11 15.47 25.01 -2.88
N GLU A 12 15.65 26.26 -3.26
CA GLU A 12 15.82 26.66 -4.65
C GLU A 12 17.31 26.67 -4.98
N VAL A 13 17.69 25.95 -6.04
CA VAL A 13 19.08 25.84 -6.45
C VAL A 13 19.22 26.10 -7.94
N GLN A 14 20.40 26.61 -8.34
CA GLN A 14 20.79 26.79 -9.74
C GLN A 14 22.13 26.08 -9.98
N GLY A 15 22.21 25.34 -11.07
CA GLY A 15 23.45 24.65 -11.46
C GLY A 15 23.34 24.01 -12.85
N PRO A 16 24.48 23.64 -13.45
CA PRO A 16 24.48 22.91 -14.71
C PRO A 16 23.86 21.53 -14.58
N LYS A 17 23.07 21.15 -15.59
CA LYS A 17 22.56 19.79 -15.71
C LYS A 17 23.64 18.88 -16.33
N THR A 18 23.85 17.73 -15.74
CA THR A 18 24.71 16.68 -16.28
C THR A 18 24.02 15.31 -16.19
N THR A 19 24.69 14.29 -16.72
CA THR A 19 24.21 12.90 -16.65
C THR A 19 25.36 12.00 -16.22
N TYR A 20 25.14 11.19 -15.19
CA TYR A 20 26.05 10.15 -14.74
C TYR A 20 25.38 8.79 -14.90
N GLY A 21 25.85 7.98 -15.85
CA GLY A 21 25.16 6.77 -16.27
C GLY A 21 23.77 7.09 -16.86
N THR A 22 22.71 6.59 -16.22
CA THR A 22 21.30 6.88 -16.56
C THR A 22 20.67 7.96 -15.68
N THR A 23 21.41 8.46 -14.66
CA THR A 23 20.90 9.45 -13.70
C THR A 23 21.15 10.85 -14.20
N VAL A 24 20.09 11.66 -14.24
CA VAL A 24 20.17 13.11 -14.51
C VAL A 24 20.39 13.83 -13.19
N GLU A 25 21.39 14.69 -13.11
CA GLU A 25 21.75 15.43 -11.91
C GLU A 25 22.09 16.89 -12.21
N LEU A 26 22.03 17.73 -11.15
CA LEU A 26 22.61 19.07 -11.14
C LEU A 26 23.96 19.01 -10.41
N VAL A 27 24.98 19.64 -11.00
CA VAL A 27 26.32 19.73 -10.40
C VAL A 27 26.67 21.16 -10.08
N ASP A 28 27.62 21.37 -9.14
CA ASP A 28 28.11 22.70 -8.76
C ASP A 28 26.98 23.70 -8.46
N VAL A 29 25.97 23.24 -7.72
CA VAL A 29 24.76 24.02 -7.46
C VAL A 29 25.02 25.18 -6.50
N THR A 30 24.44 26.33 -6.83
CA THR A 30 24.31 27.48 -5.92
C THR A 30 22.92 27.47 -5.31
N VAL A 31 22.84 27.60 -3.98
CA VAL A 31 21.57 27.76 -3.26
C VAL A 31 21.12 29.20 -3.41
N LEU A 32 19.95 29.41 -4.02
CA LEU A 32 19.34 30.73 -4.23
C LEU A 32 18.44 31.13 -3.05
N SER A 33 17.65 30.17 -2.53
CA SER A 33 16.79 30.42 -1.37
C SER A 33 16.57 29.15 -0.55
N ILE A 34 16.24 29.32 0.73
CA ILE A 34 15.85 28.28 1.65
C ILE A 34 14.57 28.70 2.34
N THR A 35 13.49 27.94 2.17
CA THR A 35 12.25 28.10 2.94
C THR A 35 12.17 26.98 3.96
N LYS A 36 12.23 27.35 5.25
CA LYS A 36 12.14 26.38 6.34
C LYS A 36 10.74 25.79 6.45
N SER A 37 10.67 24.49 6.65
CA SER A 37 9.40 23.81 6.93
C SER A 37 8.80 24.28 8.26
N LEU A 38 7.48 24.48 8.25
CA LEU A 38 6.70 24.81 9.45
C LEU A 38 6.15 23.57 10.16
N VAL A 39 6.27 22.38 9.57
CA VAL A 39 5.82 21.10 10.15
C VAL A 39 6.78 19.99 9.75
N LYS A 40 7.05 19.09 10.70
CA LYS A 40 7.93 17.95 10.48
C LYS A 40 7.43 16.74 11.27
N VAL A 41 7.44 15.56 10.64
CA VAL A 41 7.18 14.30 11.31
C VAL A 41 8.44 13.85 12.06
N GLU A 42 8.30 13.60 13.36
CA GLU A 42 9.39 13.11 14.22
C GLU A 42 9.28 11.60 14.46
N GLU A 43 8.07 11.10 14.67
CA GLU A 43 7.82 9.69 14.95
C GLU A 43 6.49 9.26 14.32
N GLY A 44 6.41 8.01 13.87
CA GLY A 44 5.19 7.39 13.34
C GLY A 44 5.41 5.90 13.08
N PRO A 45 4.39 5.15 12.66
CA PRO A 45 4.52 3.74 12.31
C PRO A 45 5.54 3.54 11.19
N THR A 46 6.56 2.74 11.43
CA THR A 46 7.54 2.30 10.42
C THR A 46 7.15 0.98 9.78
N ASP A 47 6.44 0.15 10.53
CA ASP A 47 5.91 -1.12 10.07
C ASP A 47 4.46 -0.97 9.63
N ALA A 48 4.00 -1.89 8.78
CA ALA A 48 2.61 -1.93 8.37
C ALA A 48 1.70 -2.19 9.59
N ILE A 49 0.61 -1.43 9.68
CA ILE A 49 -0.43 -1.63 10.69
C ILE A 49 -1.01 -3.06 10.53
N ALA A 50 -1.33 -3.70 11.64
CA ALA A 50 -1.93 -5.04 11.62
C ALA A 50 -3.28 -5.05 10.89
N LYS A 51 -3.64 -6.19 10.32
CA LYS A 51 -4.89 -6.37 9.56
C LYS A 51 -6.15 -6.14 10.40
N GLU A 52 -6.07 -6.35 11.69
CA GLU A 52 -7.17 -6.09 12.64
C GLU A 52 -7.46 -4.59 12.81
N GLY A 53 -6.56 -3.74 12.29
CA GLY A 53 -6.63 -2.30 12.53
C GLY A 53 -6.15 -1.92 13.93
N GLY A 54 -6.69 -0.82 14.43
CA GLY A 54 -6.37 -0.33 15.77
C GLY A 54 -5.82 1.09 15.76
N GLU A 55 -5.41 1.58 16.91
CA GLU A 55 -4.91 2.93 17.07
C GLU A 55 -3.41 3.01 16.76
N PHE A 56 -3.02 4.11 16.14
CA PHE A 56 -1.62 4.49 15.93
C PHE A 56 -1.45 6.00 16.10
N SER A 57 -0.22 6.46 16.22
CA SER A 57 0.06 7.87 16.43
C SER A 57 1.19 8.36 15.53
N VAL A 58 1.08 9.61 15.12
CA VAL A 58 2.16 10.36 14.46
C VAL A 58 2.49 11.57 15.32
N LYS A 59 3.76 11.73 15.67
CA LYS A 59 4.26 12.87 16.42
C LYS A 59 4.94 13.86 15.49
N LEU A 60 4.56 15.11 15.64
CA LEU A 60 5.04 16.20 14.82
C LEU A 60 5.67 17.30 15.69
N THR A 61 6.65 17.98 15.12
CA THR A 61 7.04 19.33 15.55
C THR A 61 6.49 20.35 14.55
N TYR A 62 6.08 21.52 15.05
CA TYR A 62 5.59 22.60 14.20
C TYR A 62 6.00 23.98 14.75
N LYS A 63 6.00 24.98 13.86
CA LYS A 63 6.38 26.38 14.15
C LYS A 63 5.30 27.38 13.70
N GLY A 64 4.18 26.88 13.19
CA GLY A 64 3.07 27.71 12.73
C GLY A 64 1.98 27.89 13.81
N GLU A 65 0.78 28.25 13.37
CA GLU A 65 -0.38 28.54 14.23
C GLU A 65 -1.10 27.26 14.71
N GLY A 66 -0.52 26.09 14.40
CA GLY A 66 -1.06 24.76 14.70
C GLY A 66 -0.86 23.81 13.52
N VAL A 67 -1.49 22.65 13.59
CA VAL A 67 -1.45 21.60 12.56
C VAL A 67 -2.85 21.28 12.10
N LEU A 68 -3.08 21.31 10.79
CA LEU A 68 -4.26 20.77 10.14
C LEU A 68 -3.95 19.35 9.66
N VAL A 69 -4.92 18.46 9.79
CA VAL A 69 -4.84 17.07 9.34
C VAL A 69 -5.82 16.84 8.21
N SER A 70 -5.35 16.27 7.11
CA SER A 70 -6.18 15.80 6.01
C SER A 70 -5.91 14.32 5.77
N ILE A 71 -6.97 13.56 5.51
CA ILE A 71 -6.90 12.15 5.17
C ILE A 71 -7.37 12.04 3.72
N PRO A 72 -6.49 11.65 2.76
CA PRO A 72 -6.88 11.45 1.36
C PRO A 72 -8.02 10.43 1.21
N GLU A 73 -8.81 10.57 0.16
CA GLU A 73 -9.97 9.70 -0.08
C GLU A 73 -9.59 8.22 -0.20
N GLU A 74 -8.45 7.92 -0.81
CA GLU A 74 -7.87 6.58 -0.91
C GLU A 74 -7.44 5.99 0.44
N SER A 75 -7.31 6.84 1.46
CA SER A 75 -6.96 6.46 2.84
C SER A 75 -8.18 6.50 3.79
N ASN A 76 -9.40 6.40 3.27
CA ASN A 76 -10.66 6.49 4.01
C ASN A 76 -10.85 5.44 5.13
N TRP A 77 -9.98 4.44 5.16
CA TRP A 77 -9.88 3.44 6.23
C TRP A 77 -9.16 3.95 7.48
N ILE A 78 -8.62 5.18 7.43
CA ILE A 78 -8.00 5.89 8.55
C ILE A 78 -8.97 6.94 9.04
N SER A 79 -9.11 7.10 10.34
CA SER A 79 -9.90 8.14 10.99
C SER A 79 -9.06 8.87 12.04
N LEU A 80 -9.27 10.18 12.18
CA LEU A 80 -8.66 10.99 13.23
C LEU A 80 -9.37 10.75 14.55
N VAL A 81 -8.61 10.47 15.61
CA VAL A 81 -9.11 10.25 16.97
C VAL A 81 -8.91 11.49 17.83
N SER A 82 -7.69 11.98 17.96
CA SER A 82 -7.36 13.16 18.77
C SER A 82 -6.06 13.84 18.32
N MET A 83 -5.88 15.07 18.80
CA MET A 83 -4.65 15.85 18.64
C MET A 83 -4.26 16.41 19.99
N ASP A 84 -3.12 15.94 20.53
CA ASP A 84 -2.61 16.33 21.84
C ASP A 84 -1.43 17.29 21.66
N TYR A 85 -1.65 18.59 21.88
CA TYR A 85 -0.67 19.65 21.72
C TYR A 85 0.18 19.86 22.97
N LYS A 86 1.48 20.10 22.77
CA LYS A 86 2.41 20.46 23.82
C LYS A 86 3.34 21.59 23.36
N ALA A 87 3.28 22.72 24.07
CA ALA A 87 4.17 23.84 23.83
C ALA A 87 5.65 23.48 24.10
N GLY A 88 6.52 23.96 23.24
CA GLY A 88 7.96 23.83 23.43
C GLY A 88 8.44 24.60 24.69
N THR A 89 9.38 24.01 25.40
CA THR A 89 9.93 24.66 26.61
C THR A 89 11.22 25.44 26.24
N PRO A 90 11.25 26.79 26.31
CA PRO A 90 12.43 27.57 26.02
C PRO A 90 13.60 27.23 26.95
N THR A 91 14.79 27.16 26.38
CA THR A 91 16.04 26.95 27.10
C THR A 91 17.03 28.04 26.73
N LYS A 92 18.13 28.16 27.49
CA LYS A 92 19.21 29.10 27.15
C LYS A 92 19.88 28.84 25.81
N ILE A 93 19.89 27.57 25.37
CA ILE A 93 20.47 27.11 24.09
C ILE A 93 19.45 27.19 22.94
N ASN A 94 18.17 26.91 23.23
CA ASN A 94 17.08 27.02 22.30
C ASN A 94 15.96 27.89 22.87
N PRO A 95 16.00 29.21 22.66
CA PRO A 95 15.01 30.14 23.23
C PRO A 95 13.65 30.08 22.52
N THR A 96 13.58 29.51 21.32
CA THR A 96 12.36 29.33 20.50
C THR A 96 12.23 27.90 20.04
N PRO A 97 11.93 26.96 20.96
CA PRO A 97 11.74 25.57 20.56
C PRO A 97 10.45 25.43 19.74
N SER A 98 10.43 24.41 18.88
CA SER A 98 9.19 24.05 18.18
C SER A 98 8.17 23.46 19.17
N ASP A 99 6.91 23.75 18.93
CA ASP A 99 5.81 23.06 19.59
C ASP A 99 5.67 21.64 19.04
N THR A 100 5.06 20.76 19.81
CA THR A 100 4.82 19.37 19.42
C THR A 100 3.32 19.06 19.42
N VAL A 101 2.91 18.14 18.57
CA VAL A 101 1.58 17.56 18.59
C VAL A 101 1.68 16.06 18.36
N ILE A 102 0.94 15.28 19.14
CA ILE A 102 0.71 13.86 18.90
C ILE A 102 -0.66 13.73 18.30
N VAL A 103 -0.70 13.29 17.05
CA VAL A 103 -1.97 13.02 16.32
C VAL A 103 -2.25 11.55 16.42
N LYS A 104 -3.39 11.19 16.98
CA LYS A 104 -3.85 9.82 17.11
C LYS A 104 -4.87 9.50 16.05
N PHE A 105 -4.70 8.37 15.42
CA PHE A 105 -5.55 7.84 14.38
C PHE A 105 -6.05 6.45 14.77
N ARG A 106 -7.11 6.02 14.11
CA ARG A 106 -7.60 4.66 14.12
C ARG A 106 -7.67 4.15 12.69
N ALA A 107 -7.12 2.95 12.46
CA ALA A 107 -7.27 2.19 11.24
C ALA A 107 -8.40 1.17 11.37
N ASP A 108 -9.24 1.05 10.36
CA ASP A 108 -10.24 -0.01 10.26
C ASP A 108 -9.57 -1.36 9.96
N ALA A 109 -10.26 -2.46 10.29
CA ALA A 109 -9.80 -3.80 9.91
C ALA A 109 -9.71 -3.96 8.39
N ASN A 110 -8.70 -4.68 7.93
CA ASN A 110 -8.48 -4.95 6.50
C ASN A 110 -8.73 -6.43 6.20
N VAL A 111 -9.86 -6.72 5.59
CA VAL A 111 -10.25 -8.07 5.15
C VAL A 111 -9.80 -8.39 3.72
N LEU A 112 -9.19 -7.42 3.02
CA LEU A 112 -8.67 -7.53 1.66
C LEU A 112 -7.15 -7.77 1.68
N GLY A 113 -6.48 -7.50 0.58
CA GLY A 113 -5.01 -7.53 0.48
C GLY A 113 -4.33 -6.36 1.21
N ASP A 114 -3.00 -6.39 1.29
CA ASP A 114 -2.20 -5.28 1.80
C ASP A 114 -2.60 -3.99 1.10
N ARG A 115 -2.69 -2.90 1.86
CA ARG A 115 -3.08 -1.59 1.29
C ARG A 115 -2.15 -0.48 1.75
N PRO A 116 -1.74 0.43 0.82
CA PRO A 116 -1.09 1.67 1.17
C PRO A 116 -2.11 2.71 1.60
N GLY A 117 -1.63 3.77 2.23
CA GLY A 117 -2.37 4.96 2.57
C GLY A 117 -1.44 6.07 3.01
N SER A 118 -2.00 7.24 3.29
CA SER A 118 -1.27 8.36 3.82
C SER A 118 -2.15 9.27 4.67
N VAL A 119 -1.50 10.11 5.45
CA VAL A 119 -2.10 11.25 6.13
C VAL A 119 -1.28 12.49 5.83
N VAL A 120 -1.93 13.63 5.69
CA VAL A 120 -1.30 14.89 5.31
C VAL A 120 -1.42 15.88 6.46
N PHE A 121 -0.32 16.50 6.83
CA PHE A 121 -0.23 17.53 7.86
C PHE A 121 0.15 18.85 7.24
N GLU A 122 -0.56 19.91 7.58
CA GLU A 122 -0.25 21.28 7.15
C GLU A 122 -0.08 22.17 8.37
N SER A 123 0.94 23.04 8.36
CA SER A 123 1.08 24.13 9.33
C SER A 123 1.26 25.45 8.60
N LYS A 124 0.62 26.52 9.10
CA LYS A 124 0.65 27.87 8.53
C LYS A 124 1.16 28.89 9.54
N SER A 125 1.80 29.93 8.99
CA SER A 125 2.18 31.13 9.73
C SER A 125 1.96 32.34 8.83
N GLY A 126 0.87 33.06 9.05
CA GLY A 126 0.39 34.10 8.14
C GLY A 126 0.09 33.54 6.74
N SER A 127 0.73 34.10 5.71
CA SER A 127 0.58 33.65 4.32
C SER A 127 1.48 32.46 3.93
N LYS A 128 2.37 32.02 4.81
CA LYS A 128 3.29 30.91 4.55
C LYS A 128 2.68 29.61 5.07
N GLY A 129 2.83 28.52 4.31
CA GLY A 129 2.41 27.20 4.71
C GLY A 129 3.46 26.14 4.35
N SER A 130 3.46 25.06 5.10
CA SER A 130 4.22 23.85 4.79
C SER A 130 3.33 22.65 4.97
N THR A 131 3.48 21.68 4.07
CA THR A 131 2.74 20.43 4.08
C THR A 131 3.71 19.28 4.12
N VAL A 132 3.39 18.23 4.88
CA VAL A 132 4.09 16.94 4.86
C VAL A 132 3.09 15.82 4.76
N GLU A 133 3.34 14.91 3.84
CA GLU A 133 2.61 13.66 3.70
C GLU A 133 3.36 12.55 4.42
N TYR A 134 2.65 11.74 5.21
CA TYR A 134 3.21 10.60 5.90
C TYR A 134 2.56 9.32 5.36
N ALA A 135 3.36 8.51 4.68
CA ALA A 135 2.94 7.25 4.11
C ALA A 135 2.72 6.19 5.21
N ILE A 136 1.66 5.44 5.07
CA ILE A 136 1.26 4.38 5.99
C ILE A 136 0.88 3.16 5.16
N SER A 137 1.10 1.97 5.68
CA SER A 137 0.61 0.74 5.07
C SER A 137 -0.13 -0.10 6.09
N GLN A 138 -1.03 -0.94 5.62
CA GLN A 138 -1.73 -1.91 6.47
C GLN A 138 -1.71 -3.29 5.85
N LYS A 139 -1.43 -4.30 6.68
CA LYS A 139 -1.52 -5.69 6.27
C LYS A 139 -2.97 -6.07 5.96
N GLY A 140 -3.11 -6.95 5.00
CA GLY A 140 -4.40 -7.53 4.65
C GLY A 140 -4.57 -8.95 5.18
N SER A 141 -5.79 -9.45 5.00
CA SER A 141 -6.13 -10.85 5.30
C SER A 141 -5.87 -11.77 4.12
N ILE A 142 -5.72 -11.22 2.90
CA ILE A 142 -5.40 -11.98 1.69
C ILE A 142 -3.88 -11.99 1.50
N ILE A 143 -3.32 -13.17 1.28
CA ILE A 143 -1.89 -13.38 1.07
C ILE A 143 -1.64 -13.55 -0.44
N ASP A 144 -0.82 -12.68 -1.03
CA ASP A 144 -0.35 -12.88 -2.40
C ASP A 144 0.59 -14.09 -2.43
N ALA A 145 0.29 -15.06 -3.30
CA ALA A 145 1.03 -16.31 -3.36
C ALA A 145 1.13 -16.84 -4.79
N ASN A 146 2.17 -17.62 -5.05
CA ASN A 146 2.34 -18.38 -6.27
C ASN A 146 1.86 -19.83 -6.10
N ALA A 147 1.80 -20.58 -7.20
CA ALA A 147 1.30 -21.96 -7.22
C ALA A 147 2.05 -22.87 -6.24
N LYS A 148 3.37 -22.76 -6.18
CA LYS A 148 4.19 -23.54 -5.24
C LYS A 148 3.83 -23.25 -3.79
N THR A 149 3.76 -21.96 -3.41
CA THR A 149 3.42 -21.54 -2.05
C THR A 149 2.05 -22.05 -1.63
N ILE A 150 1.04 -22.00 -2.53
CA ILE A 150 -0.31 -22.48 -2.24
C ILE A 150 -0.30 -24.00 -2.05
N ASN A 151 0.38 -24.75 -2.92
CA ASN A 151 0.43 -26.21 -2.80
C ASN A 151 1.12 -26.69 -1.52
N GLU A 152 2.08 -25.92 -0.99
CA GLU A 152 2.82 -26.22 0.23
C GLU A 152 2.13 -25.68 1.50
N ALA A 153 1.14 -24.80 1.38
CA ALA A 153 0.45 -24.21 2.52
C ALA A 153 -0.40 -25.22 3.29
N GLU A 154 -0.65 -24.95 4.55
CA GLU A 154 -1.60 -25.72 5.37
C GLU A 154 -3.05 -25.49 4.90
N ASP A 155 -3.90 -26.51 5.08
CA ASP A 155 -5.33 -26.39 4.85
C ASP A 155 -5.97 -25.45 5.86
N GLY A 156 -6.88 -24.58 5.41
CA GLY A 156 -7.55 -23.65 6.33
C GLY A 156 -8.35 -22.56 5.60
N GLU A 157 -8.74 -21.56 6.36
CA GLU A 157 -9.57 -20.43 5.89
C GLU A 157 -8.73 -19.23 5.39
N THR A 158 -7.39 -19.34 5.45
CA THR A 158 -6.51 -18.28 4.93
C THR A 158 -6.77 -18.07 3.45
N GLN A 159 -7.02 -16.82 3.07
CA GLN A 159 -7.30 -16.45 1.70
C GLN A 159 -5.99 -16.17 0.97
N TYR A 160 -5.77 -16.85 -0.14
CA TYR A 160 -4.61 -16.65 -1.02
C TYR A 160 -5.07 -16.01 -2.32
N ARG A 161 -4.30 -15.04 -2.82
CA ARG A 161 -4.44 -14.49 -4.17
C ARG A 161 -3.43 -15.16 -5.08
N LEU A 162 -3.93 -15.79 -6.15
CA LEU A 162 -3.14 -16.43 -7.19
C LEU A 162 -3.39 -15.76 -8.53
N THR A 163 -2.33 -15.38 -9.23
CA THR A 163 -2.38 -14.94 -10.62
C THR A 163 -1.65 -15.95 -11.51
N GLY A 164 -2.28 -16.37 -12.58
CA GLY A 164 -1.69 -17.29 -13.55
C GLY A 164 -2.60 -17.45 -14.77
N TYR A 165 -2.15 -18.21 -15.75
CA TYR A 165 -2.99 -18.56 -16.88
C TYR A 165 -3.76 -19.86 -16.65
N ILE A 166 -4.94 -19.97 -17.23
CA ILE A 166 -5.74 -21.20 -17.18
C ILE A 166 -5.14 -22.21 -18.16
N SER A 167 -4.49 -23.23 -17.62
CA SER A 167 -3.91 -24.32 -18.42
C SER A 167 -4.98 -25.32 -18.87
N LYS A 168 -6.08 -25.44 -18.11
CA LYS A 168 -7.17 -26.36 -18.42
C LYS A 168 -8.47 -25.96 -17.72
N VAL A 169 -9.59 -26.09 -18.41
CA VAL A 169 -10.95 -26.12 -17.84
C VAL A 169 -11.42 -27.54 -17.68
N ALA A 170 -11.45 -28.06 -16.45
CA ALA A 170 -11.83 -29.46 -16.16
C ALA A 170 -13.35 -29.67 -16.06
N ASN A 171 -14.10 -28.64 -15.66
CA ASN A 171 -15.55 -28.69 -15.52
C ASN A 171 -16.15 -27.29 -15.65
N THR A 172 -16.97 -27.07 -16.66
CA THR A 172 -17.62 -25.79 -16.96
C THR A 172 -18.85 -25.52 -16.09
N THR A 173 -19.47 -26.54 -15.50
CA THR A 173 -20.64 -26.33 -14.63
C THR A 173 -20.22 -25.59 -13.33
N TYR A 174 -19.11 -25.98 -12.73
CA TYR A 174 -18.65 -25.44 -11.46
C TYR A 174 -17.45 -24.50 -11.61
N GLY A 175 -16.87 -24.39 -12.82
CA GLY A 175 -15.62 -23.68 -13.03
C GLY A 175 -14.44 -24.37 -12.36
N ASN A 176 -14.33 -25.71 -12.50
CA ASN A 176 -13.13 -26.38 -12.03
C ASN A 176 -12.04 -26.18 -13.08
N ILE A 177 -10.94 -25.56 -12.68
CA ILE A 177 -9.85 -25.16 -13.58
C ILE A 177 -8.48 -25.53 -13.00
N TYR A 178 -7.49 -25.49 -13.87
CA TYR A 178 -6.08 -25.50 -13.47
C TYR A 178 -5.50 -24.12 -13.80
N ILE A 179 -4.81 -23.53 -12.82
CA ILE A 179 -4.10 -22.26 -12.97
C ILE A 179 -2.62 -22.54 -12.84
N THR A 180 -1.85 -22.08 -13.83
CA THR A 180 -0.41 -22.27 -13.91
C THR A 180 0.31 -20.92 -13.88
N ASP A 181 1.38 -20.86 -13.12
CA ASP A 181 2.36 -19.77 -13.09
C ASP A 181 3.79 -20.31 -13.31
N ALA A 182 4.81 -19.45 -13.18
CA ALA A 182 6.21 -19.84 -13.34
C ALA A 182 6.71 -20.86 -12.29
N THR A 183 5.95 -21.12 -11.23
CA THR A 183 6.35 -21.99 -10.09
C THR A 183 5.64 -23.33 -10.06
N GLY A 184 4.55 -23.48 -10.84
CA GLY A 184 3.79 -24.70 -10.90
C GLY A 184 2.32 -24.51 -11.29
N GLU A 185 1.52 -25.50 -10.94
CA GLU A 185 0.09 -25.56 -11.25
C GLU A 185 -0.73 -25.80 -9.98
N VAL A 186 -1.88 -25.15 -9.88
CA VAL A 186 -2.87 -25.33 -8.80
C VAL A 186 -4.20 -25.75 -9.41
N TYR A 187 -4.78 -26.82 -8.87
CA TYR A 187 -6.15 -27.18 -9.16
C TYR A 187 -7.12 -26.32 -8.34
N VAL A 188 -8.11 -25.75 -8.99
CA VAL A 188 -9.19 -24.98 -8.38
C VAL A 188 -10.48 -25.77 -8.46
N TYR A 189 -11.05 -26.13 -7.31
CA TYR A 189 -12.35 -26.78 -7.21
C TYR A 189 -13.46 -25.74 -6.98
N GLY A 190 -14.03 -25.25 -8.07
CA GLY A 190 -15.11 -24.27 -8.10
C GLY A 190 -14.63 -22.83 -8.16
N VAL A 191 -15.07 -22.15 -9.22
CA VAL A 191 -14.97 -20.70 -9.36
C VAL A 191 -16.34 -20.09 -9.10
N LEU A 192 -16.38 -19.05 -8.28
CA LEU A 192 -17.58 -18.30 -7.96
C LEU A 192 -17.67 -17.03 -8.81
N ASN A 193 -18.88 -16.57 -9.03
CA ASN A 193 -19.18 -15.27 -9.62
C ASN A 193 -20.04 -14.48 -8.61
N ASN A 194 -19.43 -13.51 -7.92
CA ASN A 194 -20.07 -12.76 -6.83
C ASN A 194 -20.72 -13.70 -5.78
N GLY A 195 -19.97 -14.67 -5.29
CA GLY A 195 -20.40 -15.66 -4.29
C GLY A 195 -21.29 -16.78 -4.81
N LYS A 196 -21.60 -16.81 -6.11
CA LYS A 196 -22.51 -17.82 -6.70
C LYS A 196 -21.75 -18.88 -7.47
N SER A 197 -22.01 -20.13 -7.14
CA SER A 197 -21.51 -21.29 -7.88
C SER A 197 -22.34 -21.55 -9.16
N LYS A 198 -21.78 -22.35 -10.07
CA LYS A 198 -22.41 -22.76 -11.35
C LYS A 198 -22.69 -21.59 -12.32
N GLU A 199 -21.87 -20.55 -12.22
CA GLU A 199 -21.98 -19.37 -13.08
C GLU A 199 -20.71 -19.16 -13.95
N TRP A 200 -19.88 -20.17 -14.12
CA TRP A 200 -18.64 -20.11 -14.90
C TRP A 200 -18.85 -19.51 -16.30
N GLU A 201 -19.86 -19.99 -17.03
CA GLU A 201 -20.11 -19.52 -18.40
C GLU A 201 -20.39 -18.03 -18.49
N LYS A 202 -20.94 -17.43 -17.42
CA LYS A 202 -21.22 -16.00 -17.38
C LYS A 202 -19.97 -15.14 -17.21
N LEU A 203 -18.87 -15.72 -16.75
CA LEU A 203 -17.60 -15.01 -16.59
C LEU A 203 -16.92 -14.77 -17.94
N GLY A 204 -17.20 -15.59 -18.96
CA GLY A 204 -16.59 -15.46 -20.28
C GLY A 204 -15.10 -15.79 -20.32
N ILE A 205 -14.61 -16.51 -19.33
CA ILE A 205 -13.20 -16.88 -19.14
C ILE A 205 -12.92 -18.24 -19.82
N ASN A 206 -11.78 -18.37 -20.49
CA ASN A 206 -11.39 -19.52 -21.28
C ASN A 206 -9.98 -20.03 -20.94
N GLU A 207 -9.64 -21.20 -21.47
CA GLU A 207 -8.25 -21.68 -21.43
C GLU A 207 -7.32 -20.70 -22.13
N GLY A 208 -6.14 -20.47 -21.52
CA GLY A 208 -5.14 -19.51 -21.96
C GLY A 208 -5.30 -18.10 -21.38
N ASP A 209 -6.48 -17.75 -20.86
CA ASP A 209 -6.68 -16.46 -20.23
C ASP A 209 -5.87 -16.34 -18.93
N ILE A 210 -5.33 -15.16 -18.63
CA ILE A 210 -4.70 -14.85 -17.36
C ILE A 210 -5.82 -14.46 -16.38
N VAL A 211 -5.82 -15.09 -15.21
CA VAL A 211 -6.80 -14.81 -14.15
C VAL A 211 -6.10 -14.51 -12.84
N THR A 212 -6.70 -13.65 -12.05
CA THR A 212 -6.38 -13.46 -10.63
C THR A 212 -7.57 -13.94 -9.81
N VAL A 213 -7.34 -14.91 -8.95
CA VAL A 213 -8.37 -15.50 -8.10
C VAL A 213 -8.00 -15.40 -6.63
N VAL A 214 -9.02 -15.35 -5.76
CA VAL A 214 -8.85 -15.35 -4.31
C VAL A 214 -9.68 -16.45 -3.69
N GLY A 215 -9.07 -17.24 -2.83
CA GLY A 215 -9.77 -18.29 -2.10
C GLY A 215 -8.86 -19.06 -1.15
N PRO A 216 -9.45 -19.94 -0.32
CA PRO A 216 -8.71 -20.75 0.64
C PRO A 216 -8.05 -21.96 -0.04
N LYS A 217 -6.93 -22.39 0.53
CA LYS A 217 -6.30 -23.66 0.20
C LYS A 217 -6.92 -24.77 1.02
N THR A 218 -7.22 -25.88 0.36
CA THR A 218 -7.70 -27.12 0.97
C THR A 218 -6.99 -28.32 0.33
N SER A 219 -7.25 -29.52 0.83
CA SER A 219 -6.80 -30.77 0.20
C SER A 219 -7.96 -31.73 0.00
N TYR A 220 -7.94 -32.46 -1.11
CA TYR A 220 -8.85 -33.56 -1.36
C TYR A 220 -8.07 -34.85 -1.61
N LYS A 221 -8.27 -35.84 -0.73
CA LYS A 221 -7.54 -37.13 -0.76
C LYS A 221 -6.01 -36.94 -0.82
N GLY A 222 -5.49 -35.95 -0.10
CA GLY A 222 -4.08 -35.63 -0.04
C GLY A 222 -3.54 -34.79 -1.20
N SER A 223 -4.37 -34.44 -2.19
CA SER A 223 -3.96 -33.52 -3.28
C SER A 223 -4.34 -32.09 -2.92
N PRO A 224 -3.39 -31.14 -2.97
CA PRO A 224 -3.67 -29.74 -2.70
C PRO A 224 -4.55 -29.11 -3.77
N GLN A 225 -5.42 -28.19 -3.37
CA GLN A 225 -6.29 -27.43 -4.25
C GLN A 225 -6.71 -26.10 -3.61
N MET A 226 -7.14 -25.15 -4.42
CA MET A 226 -7.97 -24.05 -3.94
C MET A 226 -9.45 -24.42 -4.08
N LYS A 227 -10.32 -23.85 -3.23
CA LYS A 227 -11.74 -24.20 -3.24
C LYS A 227 -12.62 -22.96 -3.21
N ASN A 228 -13.63 -22.94 -4.11
CA ASN A 228 -14.63 -21.86 -4.17
C ASN A 228 -13.98 -20.48 -4.23
N VAL A 229 -13.09 -20.29 -5.21
CA VAL A 229 -12.37 -19.03 -5.40
C VAL A 229 -13.24 -17.97 -6.08
N GLU A 230 -13.08 -16.71 -5.72
CA GLU A 230 -13.62 -15.56 -6.45
C GLU A 230 -12.61 -15.08 -7.50
N VAL A 231 -13.11 -14.64 -8.66
CA VAL A 231 -12.30 -13.97 -9.67
C VAL A 231 -12.21 -12.48 -9.35
N GLU A 232 -11.01 -11.99 -9.03
CA GLU A 232 -10.78 -10.54 -8.88
C GLU A 232 -10.63 -9.84 -10.23
N SER A 233 -9.93 -10.48 -11.16
CA SER A 233 -9.71 -9.95 -12.51
C SER A 233 -9.34 -11.05 -13.48
N PHE A 234 -9.52 -10.79 -14.77
CA PHE A 234 -8.96 -11.63 -15.83
C PHE A 234 -8.59 -10.79 -17.06
N LYS A 235 -7.68 -11.35 -17.87
CA LYS A 235 -7.28 -10.80 -19.14
C LYS A 235 -7.36 -11.90 -20.19
N ALA A 236 -8.18 -11.68 -21.22
CA ALA A 236 -8.36 -12.66 -22.29
C ALA A 236 -7.06 -12.84 -23.09
N VAL A 237 -6.74 -14.08 -23.45
CA VAL A 237 -5.51 -14.42 -24.19
C VAL A 237 -5.33 -13.59 -25.47
N LYS A 238 -6.42 -13.29 -26.18
CA LYS A 238 -6.41 -12.43 -27.37
C LYS A 238 -5.98 -10.99 -27.12
N ASP A 239 -6.02 -10.54 -25.86
CA ASP A 239 -5.69 -9.19 -25.43
C ASP A 239 -4.30 -9.13 -24.75
N ILE A 240 -3.58 -10.29 -24.67
CA ILE A 240 -2.25 -10.38 -24.05
C ILE A 240 -1.18 -10.00 -25.08
N THR A 241 -0.28 -9.10 -24.69
CA THR A 241 0.88 -8.72 -25.51
C THR A 241 2.10 -9.57 -25.18
N THR A 242 3.06 -9.66 -26.11
CA THR A 242 4.31 -10.43 -25.90
C THR A 242 5.16 -9.95 -24.71
N ALA A 243 4.89 -8.78 -24.18
CA ALA A 243 5.58 -8.24 -22.99
C ALA A 243 5.05 -8.80 -21.66
N GLU A 244 3.99 -9.60 -21.69
CA GLU A 244 3.31 -10.13 -20.49
C GLU A 244 3.54 -11.63 -20.27
N PHE A 245 4.44 -12.23 -21.09
CA PHE A 245 4.91 -13.62 -20.97
C PHE A 245 6.32 -13.70 -20.42
#